data_73e1ab3502792704c3a5c4335346ddb6
#
_entry.id   73e1ab3502792704c3a5c4335346ddb6
#
_cell.length_a   1.000
_cell.length_b   1.000
_cell.length_c   1.000
_cell.angle_alpha   90.00
_cell.angle_beta   90.00
_cell.angle_gamma   90.00
#
_symmetry.space_group_name_H-M   'P 1'
#
loop_
_entity.id
_entity.type
_entity.pdbx_description
1 polymer ?
#
loop_
_entity_poly.entity_id
_entity_poly.type
_entity_poly.pdbx_seq_one_letter_code
_entity_poly.pdbx_strand_id
1 'polypeptide(L)'
;MSFNRGIVLMFSIVSILLCGASGIKQRTDGTIVLHDEKINISPKEFYIADIADERKDRSSVASLLVLNPDHSVATQKMDLKDGAVVSIRQFIARNMHRDASLRPVMITLKEFKIAETKLPNGQVSGRLGIIFAFSLQASYRTIHLVDYTGGIRYVRQANSAVDIEAILRQGIEGTLDFFNTWINSNSQTNALLAKKVKLRFTDYTEMPEGDTIYYSAKRPLTWGDFKDRPRDNHFEAEVIPVMGYTEQNQVANGIIYVDMAIKVSVAKSDCWVKGEKDDYILNHEQRHFDIEKIAAERYKKKLLSMKLPTDNFYGPINVEYLEALRDATRMQKQYDAETRHGEDRVAQTKWNEEIDKELKEFGVKK
;
A
#
# COMPACT_ATOMS: atom_id res chain seq x y z
N MET A 1 10.47 6.90 -4.29
CA MET A 1 9.85 7.78 -3.27
C MET A 1 10.01 7.15 -1.90
N SER A 2 10.73 7.82 -1.00
CA SER A 2 10.97 7.36 0.37
C SER A 2 9.70 7.57 1.18
N PHE A 3 9.03 6.48 1.56
CA PHE A 3 7.97 6.53 2.56
C PHE A 3 8.58 6.91 3.91
N ASN A 4 8.22 8.08 4.40
CA ASN A 4 8.57 8.55 5.73
C ASN A 4 8.00 7.55 6.75
N ARG A 5 8.86 6.77 7.39
CA ARG A 5 8.51 5.89 8.51
C ARG A 5 8.19 6.77 9.72
N GLY A 6 6.93 7.20 9.81
CA GLY A 6 6.43 7.90 10.98
C GLY A 6 6.40 6.95 12.18
N ILE A 7 7.45 6.97 12.98
CA ILE A 7 7.45 6.38 14.33
C ILE A 7 6.63 7.32 15.20
N VAL A 8 5.37 7.00 15.46
CA VAL A 8 4.58 7.71 16.47
C VAL A 8 4.94 7.15 17.84
N LEU A 9 5.89 7.79 18.51
CA LEU A 9 6.23 7.53 19.91
C LEU A 9 5.17 8.21 20.79
N MET A 10 4.10 7.51 21.14
CA MET A 10 3.20 7.93 22.21
C MET A 10 3.61 7.21 23.51
N PHE A 11 4.22 7.96 24.42
CA PHE A 11 4.46 7.49 25.78
C PHE A 11 3.19 7.67 26.61
N SER A 12 2.35 6.65 26.72
CA SER A 12 1.30 6.62 27.72
C SER A 12 1.88 6.14 29.05
N ILE A 13 2.25 7.06 29.93
CA ILE A 13 2.67 6.72 31.30
C ILE A 13 1.42 6.74 32.15
N VAL A 14 0.84 5.58 32.43
CA VAL A 14 -0.18 5.43 33.46
C VAL A 14 0.54 5.14 34.77
N SER A 15 0.60 6.11 35.67
CA SER A 15 1.10 5.91 37.05
C SER A 15 -0.05 5.44 37.90
N ILE A 16 -0.16 4.14 38.19
CA ILE A 16 -1.13 3.61 39.13
C ILE A 16 -0.44 3.49 40.48
N LEU A 17 -0.80 4.39 41.42
CA LEU A 17 -0.52 4.20 42.82
C LEU A 17 -1.58 3.23 43.39
N LEU A 18 -1.27 1.95 43.42
CA LEU A 18 -2.07 0.96 44.11
C LEU A 18 -1.70 0.99 45.59
N CYS A 19 -2.40 1.84 46.38
CA CYS A 19 -2.45 1.71 47.80
C CYS A 19 -3.54 0.73 48.20
N GLY A 20 -3.16 -0.38 48.77
CA GLY A 20 -3.90 -1.04 49.81
C GLY A 20 -4.87 -2.15 49.43
N ALA A 21 -4.56 -3.28 49.98
CA ALA A 21 -5.42 -4.25 50.62
C ALA A 21 -6.10 -5.33 49.75
N SER A 22 -5.81 -6.43 50.17
CA SER A 22 -6.46 -7.74 50.17
C SER A 22 -5.54 -8.77 49.51
N GLY A 23 -5.01 -9.62 50.40
CA GLY A 23 -4.04 -10.65 50.02
C GLY A 23 -4.57 -11.62 48.98
N ILE A 24 -4.25 -11.32 47.72
CA ILE A 24 -4.27 -12.36 46.68
C ILE A 24 -3.02 -13.20 46.95
N LYS A 25 -3.20 -14.44 47.39
CA LYS A 25 -2.12 -15.42 47.48
C LYS A 25 -1.46 -15.53 46.14
N GLN A 26 -0.24 -15.00 46.01
CA GLN A 26 0.62 -15.21 44.85
C GLN A 26 0.77 -16.73 44.68
N ARG A 27 0.33 -17.27 43.54
CA ARG A 27 0.53 -18.68 43.23
C ARG A 27 2.02 -18.99 43.20
N THR A 28 2.45 -19.98 43.98
CA THR A 28 3.86 -20.37 44.14
C THR A 28 4.41 -21.16 42.95
N ASP A 29 3.59 -21.48 41.96
CA ASP A 29 3.95 -22.30 40.79
C ASP A 29 4.59 -21.56 39.63
N GLY A 30 4.80 -20.24 39.70
CA GLY A 30 5.43 -19.43 38.64
C GLY A 30 4.57 -19.20 37.41
N THR A 31 3.27 -19.56 37.46
CA THR A 31 2.35 -19.53 36.33
C THR A 31 1.29 -18.44 36.49
N ILE A 32 1.07 -17.63 35.44
CA ILE A 32 0.05 -16.59 35.36
C ILE A 32 -1.04 -17.04 34.39
N VAL A 33 -2.31 -16.89 34.80
CA VAL A 33 -3.48 -17.17 33.95
C VAL A 33 -4.22 -15.87 33.73
N LEU A 34 -4.36 -15.45 32.45
CA LEU A 34 -5.16 -14.28 32.10
C LEU A 34 -6.64 -14.55 32.36
N HIS A 35 -7.26 -13.69 33.17
CA HIS A 35 -8.69 -13.76 33.47
C HIS A 35 -9.52 -13.24 32.29
N ASP A 36 -10.70 -13.84 32.10
CA ASP A 36 -11.64 -13.36 31.10
C ASP A 36 -12.25 -12.04 31.56
N GLU A 37 -12.00 -10.99 30.79
CA GLU A 37 -12.60 -9.68 30.96
C GLU A 37 -12.90 -9.09 29.59
N LYS A 38 -14.14 -8.64 29.39
CA LYS A 38 -14.59 -8.11 28.09
C LYS A 38 -13.76 -6.90 27.70
N ILE A 39 -13.10 -7.01 26.55
CA ILE A 39 -12.38 -5.90 25.92
C ILE A 39 -13.40 -4.93 25.35
N ASN A 40 -13.42 -3.69 25.85
CA ASN A 40 -14.37 -2.65 25.43
C ASN A 40 -14.01 -2.01 24.07
N ILE A 41 -13.67 -2.85 23.09
CA ILE A 41 -13.35 -2.44 21.73
C ILE A 41 -14.28 -3.20 20.79
N SER A 42 -14.93 -2.48 19.87
CA SER A 42 -15.69 -3.07 18.78
C SER A 42 -15.00 -2.75 17.45
N PRO A 43 -14.09 -3.61 16.97
CA PRO A 43 -13.36 -3.36 15.75
C PRO A 43 -14.31 -3.26 14.55
N LYS A 44 -14.13 -2.22 13.72
CA LYS A 44 -14.89 -1.98 12.48
C LYS A 44 -14.02 -2.14 11.22
N GLU A 45 -12.72 -2.22 11.39
CA GLU A 45 -11.76 -2.22 10.29
C GLU A 45 -10.83 -3.44 10.27
N PHE A 46 -10.78 -4.22 11.35
CA PHE A 46 -9.86 -5.36 11.49
C PHE A 46 -10.40 -6.47 12.40
N TYR A 47 -9.79 -7.64 12.29
CA TYR A 47 -9.79 -8.67 13.32
C TYR A 47 -8.36 -9.19 13.53
N ILE A 48 -8.06 -9.70 14.72
CA ILE A 48 -6.75 -10.31 14.98
C ILE A 48 -6.76 -11.73 14.41
N ALA A 49 -5.94 -11.93 13.37
CA ALA A 49 -5.82 -13.19 12.65
C ALA A 49 -4.80 -14.12 13.30
N ASP A 50 -3.67 -13.56 13.75
CA ASP A 50 -2.59 -14.34 14.37
C ASP A 50 -1.70 -13.48 15.28
N ILE A 51 -0.90 -14.17 16.11
CA ILE A 51 0.09 -13.58 17.02
C ILE A 51 1.41 -14.32 16.85
N ALA A 52 2.50 -13.58 16.64
CA ALA A 52 3.87 -14.08 16.58
C ALA A 52 4.70 -13.56 17.77
N ASP A 53 5.72 -14.32 18.18
CA ASP A 53 6.64 -13.93 19.26
C ASP A 53 8.06 -13.73 18.71
N GLU A 54 8.50 -12.48 18.66
CA GLU A 54 9.86 -12.08 18.30
C GLU A 54 10.62 -11.45 19.46
N ARG A 55 10.16 -11.68 20.72
CA ARG A 55 10.86 -11.22 21.89
C ARG A 55 12.25 -11.86 21.99
N LYS A 56 13.24 -11.08 22.40
CA LYS A 56 14.60 -11.57 22.64
C LYS A 56 14.63 -12.61 23.78
N ASP A 57 13.89 -12.37 24.86
CA ASP A 57 13.69 -13.31 25.96
C ASP A 57 12.25 -13.78 25.99
N ARG A 58 12.04 -15.04 25.62
CA ARG A 58 10.71 -15.70 25.56
C ARG A 58 10.46 -16.59 26.77
N SER A 59 11.42 -16.66 27.72
CA SER A 59 11.37 -17.60 28.85
C SER A 59 10.37 -17.18 29.94
N SER A 60 9.98 -15.91 30.00
CA SER A 60 9.07 -15.39 30.99
C SER A 60 8.47 -14.03 30.59
N VAL A 61 7.28 -13.71 31.12
CA VAL A 61 6.66 -12.39 30.98
C VAL A 61 6.83 -11.52 32.22
N ALA A 62 7.36 -12.06 33.32
CA ALA A 62 7.65 -11.28 34.53
C ALA A 62 8.93 -11.77 35.21
N SER A 63 9.67 -10.82 35.80
CA SER A 63 10.82 -11.02 36.66
C SER A 63 10.60 -10.19 37.94
N LEU A 64 10.14 -10.83 39.01
CA LEU A 64 9.69 -10.19 40.25
C LEU A 64 10.74 -10.36 41.35
N LEU A 65 10.85 -9.36 42.18
CA LEU A 65 11.68 -9.44 43.39
C LEU A 65 10.87 -10.04 44.55
N VAL A 66 11.37 -11.13 45.10
CA VAL A 66 10.79 -11.82 46.25
C VAL A 66 11.71 -11.71 47.44
N LEU A 67 11.17 -11.32 48.59
CA LEU A 67 11.90 -11.27 49.83
C LEU A 67 11.83 -12.66 50.49
N ASN A 68 12.99 -13.27 50.68
CA ASN A 68 13.12 -14.53 51.36
C ASN A 68 12.98 -14.38 52.89
N PRO A 69 12.72 -15.47 53.65
CA PRO A 69 12.63 -15.42 55.11
C PRO A 69 13.92 -14.93 55.83
N ASP A 70 15.06 -15.09 55.20
CA ASP A 70 16.38 -14.62 55.66
C ASP A 70 16.66 -13.15 55.29
N HIS A 71 15.65 -12.41 54.79
CA HIS A 71 15.73 -11.04 54.30
C HIS A 71 16.58 -10.85 53.02
N SER A 72 17.07 -11.91 52.41
CA SER A 72 17.68 -11.83 51.09
C SER A 72 16.63 -11.58 50.01
N VAL A 73 17.04 -10.96 48.88
CA VAL A 73 16.15 -10.69 47.75
C VAL A 73 16.52 -11.65 46.61
N ALA A 74 15.53 -12.44 46.20
CA ALA A 74 15.65 -13.32 45.05
C ALA A 74 14.81 -12.79 43.86
N THR A 75 15.13 -13.22 42.66
CA THR A 75 14.32 -12.94 41.46
C THR A 75 13.52 -14.18 41.09
N GLN A 76 12.19 -14.04 41.08
CA GLN A 76 11.28 -15.07 40.61
C GLN A 76 10.85 -14.76 39.17
N LYS A 77 11.08 -15.70 38.26
CA LYS A 77 10.54 -15.61 36.89
C LYS A 77 9.17 -16.24 36.85
N MET A 78 8.25 -15.59 36.11
CA MET A 78 6.88 -16.09 35.90
C MET A 78 6.52 -15.98 34.43
N ASP A 79 5.76 -16.95 33.91
CA ASP A 79 5.28 -16.92 32.54
C ASP A 79 3.77 -17.16 32.49
N LEU A 80 3.15 -16.86 31.34
CA LEU A 80 1.75 -17.18 31.07
C LEU A 80 1.61 -18.71 30.92
N LYS A 81 0.50 -19.27 31.36
CA LYS A 81 0.26 -20.73 31.52
C LYS A 81 0.66 -21.54 30.30
N ASP A 82 0.31 -21.08 29.11
CA ASP A 82 0.58 -21.80 27.84
C ASP A 82 1.61 -21.01 26.99
N GLY A 83 2.42 -20.17 27.62
CA GLY A 83 3.29 -19.21 26.98
C GLY A 83 2.56 -17.98 26.45
N ALA A 84 3.32 -16.91 26.12
CA ALA A 84 2.72 -15.60 25.82
C ALA A 84 1.81 -15.64 24.59
N VAL A 85 2.22 -16.28 23.49
CA VAL A 85 1.43 -16.32 22.24
C VAL A 85 0.09 -17.00 22.43
N VAL A 86 0.10 -18.20 23.01
CA VAL A 86 -1.13 -18.99 23.16
C VAL A 86 -2.10 -18.30 24.12
N SER A 87 -1.60 -17.85 25.28
CA SER A 87 -2.43 -17.19 26.30
C SER A 87 -3.03 -15.87 25.80
N ILE A 88 -2.25 -15.02 25.11
CA ILE A 88 -2.76 -13.75 24.57
C ILE A 88 -3.76 -14.01 23.44
N ARG A 89 -3.48 -14.99 22.56
CA ARG A 89 -4.42 -15.37 21.48
C ARG A 89 -5.75 -15.84 22.05
N GLN A 90 -5.74 -16.72 23.06
CA GLN A 90 -6.95 -17.21 23.71
C GLN A 90 -7.70 -16.07 24.42
N PHE A 91 -6.99 -15.21 25.15
CA PHE A 91 -7.59 -14.05 25.82
C PHE A 91 -8.31 -13.14 24.80
N ILE A 92 -7.66 -12.76 23.70
CA ILE A 92 -8.26 -11.93 22.66
C ILE A 92 -9.47 -12.64 22.03
N ALA A 93 -9.33 -13.93 21.69
CA ALA A 93 -10.41 -14.69 21.04
C ALA A 93 -11.67 -14.84 21.92
N ARG A 94 -11.52 -14.93 23.25
CA ARG A 94 -12.65 -15.02 24.17
C ARG A 94 -13.31 -13.67 24.49
N ASN A 95 -12.53 -12.59 24.48
CA ASN A 95 -12.94 -11.31 25.04
C ASN A 95 -13.14 -10.19 24.00
N MET A 96 -12.80 -10.42 22.73
CA MET A 96 -12.98 -9.48 21.63
C MET A 96 -13.78 -10.10 20.49
N HIS A 97 -14.77 -9.38 19.98
CA HIS A 97 -15.57 -9.84 18.83
C HIS A 97 -14.70 -10.01 17.58
N ARG A 98 -14.85 -11.14 16.88
CA ARG A 98 -14.17 -11.45 15.63
C ARG A 98 -15.14 -11.41 14.46
N ASP A 99 -14.90 -10.51 13.50
CA ASP A 99 -15.56 -10.49 12.21
C ASP A 99 -14.54 -10.78 11.10
N ALA A 100 -14.58 -11.97 10.53
CA ALA A 100 -13.65 -12.43 9.51
C ALA A 100 -13.82 -11.72 8.14
N SER A 101 -14.87 -10.91 7.97
CA SER A 101 -15.04 -10.07 6.77
C SER A 101 -14.16 -8.81 6.78
N LEU A 102 -13.62 -8.46 7.96
CA LEU A 102 -12.71 -7.33 8.14
C LEU A 102 -11.27 -7.71 7.77
N ARG A 103 -10.34 -6.76 7.88
CA ARG A 103 -8.92 -6.98 7.56
C ARG A 103 -8.24 -7.91 8.55
N PRO A 104 -7.53 -8.96 8.09
CA PRO A 104 -6.72 -9.80 8.96
C PRO A 104 -5.47 -9.06 9.44
N VAL A 105 -5.33 -8.90 10.74
CA VAL A 105 -4.18 -8.26 11.38
C VAL A 105 -3.41 -9.27 12.20
N MET A 106 -2.09 -9.28 12.03
CA MET A 106 -1.15 -10.03 12.84
C MET A 106 -0.51 -9.10 13.88
N ILE A 107 -0.40 -9.58 15.11
CA ILE A 107 0.36 -8.93 16.19
C ILE A 107 1.70 -9.65 16.32
N THR A 108 2.80 -8.90 16.32
CA THR A 108 4.13 -9.44 16.63
C THR A 108 4.61 -8.85 17.94
N LEU A 109 4.85 -9.71 18.95
CA LEU A 109 5.38 -9.35 20.26
C LEU A 109 6.88 -9.12 20.12
N LYS A 110 7.35 -7.89 20.25
CA LYS A 110 8.79 -7.55 20.27
C LYS A 110 9.31 -7.35 21.71
N GLU A 111 8.47 -6.81 22.60
CA GLU A 111 8.69 -6.72 24.04
C GLU A 111 7.37 -6.92 24.76
N PHE A 112 7.35 -7.76 25.78
CA PHE A 112 6.22 -7.94 26.70
C PHE A 112 6.76 -8.55 27.98
N LYS A 113 7.20 -7.68 28.90
CA LYS A 113 7.85 -8.15 30.12
C LYS A 113 7.72 -7.15 31.27
N ILE A 114 7.38 -7.67 32.45
CA ILE A 114 7.50 -6.96 33.72
C ILE A 114 8.89 -7.21 34.29
N ALA A 115 9.57 -6.16 34.71
CA ALA A 115 10.82 -6.21 35.45
C ALA A 115 10.71 -5.35 36.69
N GLU A 116 11.14 -5.88 37.84
CA GLU A 116 11.21 -5.19 39.10
C GLU A 116 12.64 -4.85 39.51
N THR A 117 12.81 -3.69 40.16
CA THR A 117 14.08 -3.22 40.70
C THR A 117 13.86 -2.69 42.14
N LYS A 118 14.83 -2.90 43.05
CA LYS A 118 14.80 -2.37 44.41
C LYS A 118 15.17 -0.89 44.40
N LEU A 119 14.39 -0.08 45.08
CA LEU A 119 14.65 1.35 45.28
C LEU A 119 15.49 1.59 46.56
N PRO A 120 16.19 2.72 46.65
CA PRO A 120 17.00 3.06 47.85
C PRO A 120 16.23 3.13 49.15
N ASN A 121 14.93 3.48 49.08
CA ASN A 121 14.04 3.54 50.25
C ASN A 121 13.45 2.17 50.67
N GLY A 122 13.93 1.07 50.08
CA GLY A 122 13.48 -0.28 50.38
C GLY A 122 12.21 -0.74 49.65
N GLN A 123 11.57 0.14 48.89
CA GLN A 123 10.44 -0.21 48.00
C GLN A 123 10.92 -0.93 46.74
N VAL A 124 9.99 -1.49 46.00
CA VAL A 124 10.19 -2.14 44.71
C VAL A 124 9.48 -1.34 43.62
N SER A 125 10.19 -0.95 42.62
CA SER A 125 9.63 -0.35 41.40
C SER A 125 9.50 -1.42 40.31
N GLY A 126 8.30 -1.58 39.79
CA GLY A 126 8.03 -2.48 38.64
C GLY A 126 7.66 -1.72 37.37
N ARG A 127 8.05 -2.28 36.23
CA ARG A 127 7.74 -1.74 34.91
C ARG A 127 7.35 -2.88 33.96
N LEU A 128 6.18 -2.79 33.38
CA LEU A 128 5.82 -3.54 32.18
C LEU A 128 6.32 -2.76 30.96
N GLY A 129 7.20 -3.37 30.14
CA GLY A 129 7.55 -2.89 28.83
C GLY A 129 6.75 -3.62 27.75
N ILE A 130 6.21 -2.86 26.80
CA ILE A 130 5.41 -3.42 25.70
C ILE A 130 5.90 -2.79 24.39
N ILE A 131 6.24 -3.66 23.42
CA ILE A 131 6.42 -3.28 22.02
C ILE A 131 5.70 -4.34 21.19
N PHE A 132 4.57 -3.94 20.58
CA PHE A 132 3.79 -4.79 19.70
C PHE A 132 3.77 -4.16 18.30
N ALA A 133 4.12 -4.94 17.27
CA ALA A 133 3.98 -4.55 15.89
C ALA A 133 2.65 -5.06 15.32
N PHE A 134 1.92 -4.19 14.65
CA PHE A 134 0.70 -4.53 13.93
C PHE A 134 0.95 -4.56 12.44
N SER A 135 0.53 -5.64 11.79
CA SER A 135 0.74 -5.84 10.35
C SER A 135 -0.51 -6.42 9.69
N LEU A 136 -0.80 -6.02 8.45
CA LEU A 136 -1.80 -6.68 7.62
C LEU A 136 -1.25 -8.00 7.07
N GLN A 137 -2.06 -9.02 7.11
CA GLN A 137 -1.77 -10.29 6.45
C GLN A 137 -2.36 -10.23 5.03
N ALA A 138 -1.55 -9.82 4.04
CA ALA A 138 -1.92 -9.85 2.63
C ALA A 138 -1.64 -11.22 2.01
N SER A 139 -2.18 -11.48 0.80
CA SER A 139 -2.12 -12.81 0.15
C SER A 139 -0.70 -13.35 -0.04
N TYR A 140 0.28 -12.48 -0.24
CA TYR A 140 1.67 -12.88 -0.56
C TYR A 140 2.72 -12.29 0.39
N ARG A 141 2.33 -11.42 1.31
CA ARG A 141 3.27 -10.75 2.23
C ARG A 141 2.56 -10.19 3.45
N THR A 142 3.34 -9.98 4.50
CA THR A 142 2.91 -9.21 5.66
C THR A 142 3.30 -7.74 5.47
N ILE A 143 2.33 -6.83 5.64
CA ILE A 143 2.52 -5.38 5.48
C ILE A 143 2.50 -4.74 6.85
N HIS A 144 3.65 -4.23 7.29
CA HIS A 144 3.75 -3.51 8.55
C HIS A 144 2.90 -2.22 8.52
N LEU A 145 2.13 -1.99 9.58
CA LEU A 145 1.26 -0.82 9.74
C LEU A 145 1.83 0.17 10.75
N VAL A 146 1.96 -0.28 12.00
CA VAL A 146 2.37 0.56 13.13
C VAL A 146 2.92 -0.29 14.28
N ASP A 147 3.86 0.28 15.04
CA ASP A 147 4.32 -0.25 16.30
C ASP A 147 3.67 0.53 17.46
N TYR A 148 3.17 -0.21 18.44
CA TYR A 148 2.87 0.33 19.76
C TYR A 148 4.09 0.18 20.65
N THR A 149 4.51 1.26 21.28
CA THR A 149 5.54 1.25 22.31
C THR A 149 4.97 1.92 23.55
N GLY A 150 4.91 1.20 24.66
CA GLY A 150 4.33 1.71 25.90
C GLY A 150 4.65 0.85 27.11
N GLY A 151 3.89 1.04 28.18
CA GLY A 151 4.04 0.23 29.38
C GLY A 151 3.33 0.81 30.59
N ILE A 152 3.38 0.04 31.68
CA ILE A 152 2.78 0.39 32.98
C ILE A 152 3.89 0.40 34.03
N ARG A 153 3.88 1.39 34.91
CA ARG A 153 4.79 1.49 36.07
C ARG A 153 4.01 1.41 37.36
N TYR A 154 4.58 0.73 38.34
CA TYR A 154 4.05 0.66 39.72
C TYR A 154 5.16 0.68 40.75
N VAL A 155 4.81 1.00 41.99
CA VAL A 155 5.68 0.91 43.14
C VAL A 155 4.94 0.13 44.23
N ARG A 156 5.63 -0.80 44.90
CA ARG A 156 5.09 -1.58 45.99
C ARG A 156 6.06 -1.67 47.17
N GLN A 157 5.57 -1.99 48.34
CA GLN A 157 6.44 -2.40 49.45
C GLN A 157 7.07 -3.77 49.12
N ALA A 158 8.25 -4.02 49.63
CA ALA A 158 8.99 -5.27 49.34
C ALA A 158 8.22 -6.53 49.78
N ASN A 159 7.41 -6.42 50.81
CA ASN A 159 6.57 -7.49 51.38
C ASN A 159 5.11 -7.49 50.89
N SER A 160 4.75 -6.58 50.00
CA SER A 160 3.39 -6.51 49.41
C SER A 160 3.31 -7.22 48.09
N ALA A 161 2.19 -7.89 47.83
CA ALA A 161 1.88 -8.45 46.51
C ALA A 161 1.29 -7.36 45.60
N VAL A 162 1.43 -7.54 44.31
CA VAL A 162 0.78 -6.76 43.26
C VAL A 162 0.13 -7.74 42.29
N ASP A 163 -0.99 -7.35 41.72
CA ASP A 163 -1.69 -8.16 40.72
C ASP A 163 -1.00 -8.06 39.35
N ILE A 164 -0.05 -8.96 39.12
CA ILE A 164 0.74 -9.03 37.88
C ILE A 164 -0.15 -9.38 36.69
N GLU A 165 -1.17 -10.23 36.91
CA GLU A 165 -2.14 -10.58 35.86
C GLU A 165 -2.88 -9.35 35.36
N ALA A 166 -3.45 -8.55 36.28
CA ALA A 166 -4.17 -7.34 35.90
C ALA A 166 -3.28 -6.34 35.15
N ILE A 167 -2.00 -6.20 35.52
CA ILE A 167 -1.05 -5.32 34.81
C ILE A 167 -0.79 -5.82 33.40
N LEU A 168 -0.56 -7.12 33.20
CA LEU A 168 -0.35 -7.70 31.88
C LEU A 168 -1.60 -7.55 31.00
N ARG A 169 -2.77 -7.85 31.54
CA ARG A 169 -4.06 -7.75 30.86
C ARG A 169 -4.36 -6.32 30.43
N GLN A 170 -4.23 -5.34 31.34
CA GLN A 170 -4.38 -3.91 31.02
C GLN A 170 -3.40 -3.45 29.93
N GLY A 171 -2.17 -3.97 29.94
CA GLY A 171 -1.19 -3.71 28.91
C GLY A 171 -1.64 -4.21 27.53
N ILE A 172 -2.20 -5.42 27.43
CA ILE A 172 -2.75 -5.98 26.21
C ILE A 172 -3.94 -5.13 25.72
N GLU A 173 -4.89 -4.83 26.63
CA GLU A 173 -6.08 -4.02 26.32
C GLU A 173 -5.70 -2.63 25.80
N GLY A 174 -4.78 -1.93 26.47
CA GLY A 174 -4.30 -0.62 26.06
C GLY A 174 -3.61 -0.64 24.68
N THR A 175 -2.92 -1.73 24.37
CA THR A 175 -2.30 -1.92 23.05
C THR A 175 -3.34 -2.11 21.94
N LEU A 176 -4.40 -2.88 22.23
CA LEU A 176 -5.51 -3.10 21.28
C LEU A 176 -6.34 -1.83 21.08
N ASP A 177 -6.58 -1.05 22.14
CA ASP A 177 -7.29 0.23 22.06
C ASP A 177 -6.52 1.26 21.25
N PHE A 178 -5.20 1.35 21.44
CA PHE A 178 -4.32 2.15 20.61
C PHE A 178 -4.46 1.77 19.14
N PHE A 179 -4.37 0.47 18.82
CA PHE A 179 -4.45 0.03 17.43
C PHE A 179 -5.82 0.28 16.82
N ASN A 180 -6.90 0.05 17.57
CA ASN A 180 -8.26 0.36 17.13
C ASN A 180 -8.43 1.85 16.81
N THR A 181 -7.92 2.72 17.66
CA THR A 181 -7.94 4.17 17.44
C THR A 181 -7.10 4.56 16.22
N TRP A 182 -5.90 4.00 16.11
CA TRP A 182 -4.99 4.29 15.00
C TRP A 182 -5.59 3.86 13.65
N ILE A 183 -6.10 2.62 13.54
CA ILE A 183 -6.62 2.11 12.26
C ILE A 183 -7.88 2.86 11.81
N ASN A 184 -8.78 3.19 12.75
CA ASN A 184 -9.98 3.97 12.44
C ASN A 184 -9.62 5.38 11.94
N SER A 185 -8.65 6.03 12.57
CA SER A 185 -8.19 7.39 12.18
C SER A 185 -7.46 7.40 10.82
N ASN A 186 -6.83 6.28 10.43
CA ASN A 186 -6.04 6.19 9.22
C ASN A 186 -6.77 5.49 8.05
N SER A 187 -7.91 4.85 8.28
CA SER A 187 -8.61 4.02 7.29
C SER A 187 -9.02 4.76 6.02
N GLN A 188 -9.22 6.08 6.10
CA GLN A 188 -9.68 6.92 5.00
C GLN A 188 -8.56 7.53 4.16
N THR A 189 -7.35 7.65 4.69
CA THR A 189 -6.25 8.42 4.10
C THR A 189 -4.97 7.62 3.89
N ASN A 190 -4.83 6.47 4.56
CA ASN A 190 -3.63 5.63 4.43
C ASN A 190 -3.76 4.66 3.26
N ALA A 191 -2.81 4.71 2.32
CA ALA A 191 -2.78 3.83 1.15
C ALA A 191 -2.75 2.34 1.51
N LEU A 192 -2.07 1.96 2.60
CA LEU A 192 -2.01 0.57 3.07
C LEU A 192 -3.36 0.04 3.56
N LEU A 193 -4.29 0.95 3.89
CA LEU A 193 -5.64 0.64 4.36
C LEU A 193 -6.71 0.88 3.28
N ALA A 194 -6.33 1.19 2.05
CA ALA A 194 -7.27 1.41 0.97
C ALA A 194 -8.03 0.12 0.61
N LYS A 195 -9.31 0.27 0.28
CA LYS A 195 -10.22 -0.85 -0.05
C LYS A 195 -10.31 -1.11 -1.55
N LYS A 196 -9.94 -0.14 -2.37
CA LYS A 196 -9.97 -0.25 -3.84
C LYS A 196 -9.10 0.82 -4.52
N VAL A 197 -8.82 0.57 -5.80
CA VAL A 197 -8.18 1.52 -6.70
C VAL A 197 -9.20 2.03 -7.71
N LYS A 198 -9.15 3.31 -8.04
CA LYS A 198 -9.90 3.93 -9.14
C LYS A 198 -8.94 4.67 -10.06
N LEU A 199 -9.01 4.37 -11.34
CA LEU A 199 -8.27 5.07 -12.39
C LEU A 199 -9.08 6.23 -12.92
N ARG A 200 -8.40 7.35 -13.21
CA ARG A 200 -8.92 8.49 -13.95
C ARG A 200 -7.94 8.85 -15.04
N PHE A 201 -8.43 8.99 -16.25
CA PHE A 201 -7.58 9.26 -17.41
C PHE A 201 -7.82 10.66 -17.95
N THR A 202 -6.74 11.30 -18.38
CA THR A 202 -6.74 12.52 -19.19
C THR A 202 -5.79 12.34 -20.36
N ASP A 203 -6.07 12.97 -21.48
CA ASP A 203 -5.08 13.11 -22.54
C ASP A 203 -4.19 14.29 -22.21
N TYR A 204 -2.88 14.07 -22.29
CA TYR A 204 -1.91 15.12 -22.03
C TYR A 204 -1.87 16.10 -23.21
N THR A 205 -1.82 17.38 -22.89
CA THR A 205 -1.63 18.47 -23.86
C THR A 205 -0.61 19.44 -23.32
N GLU A 206 0.09 20.14 -24.20
CA GLU A 206 1.08 21.14 -23.83
C GLU A 206 0.85 22.42 -24.61
N MET A 207 0.91 23.56 -23.93
CA MET A 207 0.76 24.88 -24.54
C MET A 207 1.78 25.85 -23.91
N PRO A 208 2.56 26.61 -24.71
CA PRO A 208 2.59 26.55 -26.18
C PRO A 208 3.20 25.25 -26.71
N GLU A 209 2.80 24.83 -27.94
CA GLU A 209 3.34 23.66 -28.60
C GLU A 209 4.83 23.89 -28.92
N GLY A 210 5.68 22.98 -28.45
CA GLY A 210 7.12 22.96 -28.72
C GLY A 210 7.51 22.10 -29.93
N ASP A 211 8.61 21.35 -29.80
CA ASP A 211 9.02 20.33 -30.76
C ASP A 211 8.08 19.11 -30.74
N THR A 212 7.56 18.76 -29.59
CA THR A 212 6.63 17.62 -29.41
C THR A 212 5.19 18.06 -29.70
N ILE A 213 4.51 17.32 -30.57
CA ILE A 213 3.08 17.44 -30.83
C ILE A 213 2.37 16.32 -30.06
N TYR A 214 1.46 16.70 -29.15
CA TYR A 214 0.57 15.74 -28.50
C TYR A 214 -0.71 15.57 -29.30
N TYR A 215 -1.19 14.32 -29.40
CA TYR A 215 -2.33 13.98 -30.22
C TYR A 215 -3.59 14.78 -29.85
N SER A 216 -4.19 15.38 -30.87
CA SER A 216 -5.50 16.01 -30.78
C SER A 216 -6.21 15.91 -32.12
N ALA A 217 -7.46 15.46 -32.11
CA ALA A 217 -8.28 15.43 -33.34
C ALA A 217 -8.49 16.82 -33.97
N LYS A 218 -8.27 17.90 -33.20
CA LYS A 218 -8.36 19.29 -33.67
C LYS A 218 -7.02 19.83 -34.20
N ARG A 219 -5.95 19.09 -34.06
CA ARG A 219 -4.61 19.46 -34.45
C ARG A 219 -3.98 18.30 -35.26
N PRO A 220 -4.46 18.03 -36.49
CA PRO A 220 -3.81 17.04 -37.36
C PRO A 220 -2.39 17.48 -37.73
N LEU A 221 -1.58 16.53 -38.18
CA LEU A 221 -0.25 16.81 -38.70
C LEU A 221 -0.34 17.71 -39.93
N THR A 222 0.69 18.51 -40.13
CA THR A 222 0.89 19.35 -41.30
C THR A 222 2.31 19.16 -41.80
N TRP A 223 2.58 19.45 -43.07
CA TRP A 223 3.95 19.40 -43.61
C TRP A 223 4.91 20.34 -42.88
N GLY A 224 4.41 21.34 -42.19
CA GLY A 224 5.20 22.20 -41.34
C GLY A 224 5.78 21.50 -40.09
N ASP A 225 5.32 20.31 -39.76
CA ASP A 225 5.75 19.53 -38.61
C ASP A 225 6.94 18.61 -38.90
N PHE A 226 7.25 18.36 -40.18
CA PHE A 226 8.35 17.53 -40.62
C PHE A 226 9.64 18.36 -40.66
N LYS A 227 10.49 18.23 -39.63
CA LYS A 227 11.68 19.08 -39.44
C LYS A 227 13.00 18.34 -39.57
N ASP A 228 12.99 16.99 -39.55
CA ASP A 228 14.20 16.21 -39.75
C ASP A 228 14.64 16.17 -41.23
N ARG A 229 15.88 15.79 -41.41
CA ARG A 229 16.46 15.60 -42.77
C ARG A 229 15.95 14.28 -43.34
N PRO A 230 15.61 14.25 -44.65
CA PRO A 230 15.25 13.01 -45.33
C PRO A 230 16.31 11.94 -45.15
N ARG A 231 15.89 10.71 -44.89
CA ARG A 231 16.80 9.56 -44.77
C ARG A 231 17.03 8.87 -46.10
N ASP A 232 18.20 8.25 -46.26
CA ASP A 232 18.53 7.47 -47.46
C ASP A 232 17.89 6.07 -47.35
N ASN A 233 16.58 6.01 -47.56
CA ASN A 233 15.79 4.81 -47.69
C ASN A 233 14.76 4.99 -48.82
N HIS A 234 13.85 4.04 -49.03
CA HIS A 234 12.83 4.07 -50.10
C HIS A 234 11.51 4.72 -49.68
N PHE A 235 11.39 5.24 -48.44
CA PHE A 235 10.19 5.93 -47.98
C PHE A 235 10.17 7.39 -48.46
N GLU A 236 8.98 7.94 -48.68
CA GLU A 236 8.78 9.34 -49.06
C GLU A 236 8.65 10.26 -47.85
N ALA A 237 8.13 9.75 -46.72
CA ALA A 237 8.00 10.44 -45.46
C ALA A 237 8.04 9.45 -44.30
N GLU A 238 8.19 9.92 -43.06
CA GLU A 238 8.11 9.10 -41.85
C GLU A 238 7.73 9.95 -40.67
N VAL A 239 6.81 9.46 -39.87
CA VAL A 239 6.56 9.90 -38.48
C VAL A 239 6.84 8.77 -37.51
N ILE A 240 7.28 9.11 -36.30
CA ILE A 240 7.56 8.16 -35.24
C ILE A 240 6.67 8.49 -34.05
N PRO A 241 5.41 8.00 -34.03
CA PRO A 241 4.54 8.22 -32.91
C PRO A 241 4.93 7.37 -31.70
N VAL A 242 4.78 7.92 -30.54
CA VAL A 242 5.09 7.25 -29.28
C VAL A 242 3.95 7.43 -28.27
N MET A 243 3.75 6.41 -27.43
CA MET A 243 2.85 6.46 -26.31
C MET A 243 3.62 6.44 -24.99
N GLY A 244 3.15 7.23 -24.01
CA GLY A 244 3.65 7.23 -22.66
C GLY A 244 2.56 7.68 -21.69
N TYR A 245 2.86 7.69 -20.40
CA TYR A 245 1.99 8.29 -19.42
C TYR A 245 2.75 8.88 -18.23
N THR A 246 2.10 9.79 -17.53
CA THR A 246 2.49 10.20 -16.19
C THR A 246 1.35 9.92 -15.23
N GLU A 247 1.67 9.69 -13.96
CA GLU A 247 0.67 9.36 -12.95
C GLU A 247 0.86 10.15 -11.67
N GLN A 248 -0.24 10.42 -10.98
CA GLN A 248 -0.29 10.96 -9.64
C GLN A 248 -1.29 10.16 -8.82
N ASN A 249 -0.96 9.93 -7.55
CA ASN A 249 -1.80 9.13 -6.66
C ASN A 249 -2.24 9.95 -5.47
N GLN A 250 -3.49 9.78 -5.09
CA GLN A 250 -4.03 10.31 -3.84
C GLN A 250 -4.95 9.29 -3.18
N VAL A 251 -5.02 9.33 -1.86
CA VAL A 251 -5.93 8.47 -1.09
C VAL A 251 -6.99 9.35 -0.44
N ALA A 252 -8.24 9.03 -0.70
CA ALA A 252 -9.37 9.68 -0.08
C ALA A 252 -10.52 8.68 0.10
N ASN A 253 -11.19 8.74 1.26
CA ASN A 253 -12.32 7.87 1.60
C ASN A 253 -12.00 6.37 1.45
N GLY A 254 -10.76 5.97 1.78
CA GLY A 254 -10.30 4.58 1.65
C GLY A 254 -10.17 4.10 0.20
N ILE A 255 -10.02 5.00 -0.76
CA ILE A 255 -9.83 4.71 -2.19
C ILE A 255 -8.52 5.34 -2.64
N ILE A 256 -7.69 4.54 -3.33
CA ILE A 256 -6.54 5.06 -4.07
C ILE A 256 -7.07 5.55 -5.43
N TYR A 257 -6.98 6.83 -5.68
CA TYR A 257 -7.20 7.44 -7.00
C TYR A 257 -5.86 7.53 -7.71
N VAL A 258 -5.80 6.97 -8.92
CA VAL A 258 -4.63 7.04 -9.79
C VAL A 258 -5.01 7.90 -10.98
N ASP A 259 -4.49 9.11 -11.02
CA ASP A 259 -4.68 10.06 -12.12
C ASP A 259 -3.59 9.84 -13.15
N MET A 260 -3.97 9.37 -14.33
CA MET A 260 -3.06 9.03 -15.42
C MET A 260 -3.25 10.02 -16.58
N ALA A 261 -2.23 10.80 -16.90
CA ALA A 261 -2.20 11.60 -18.11
C ALA A 261 -1.51 10.81 -19.22
N ILE A 262 -2.29 10.38 -20.21
CA ILE A 262 -1.80 9.60 -21.34
C ILE A 262 -1.20 10.55 -22.38
N LYS A 263 0.02 10.24 -22.83
CA LYS A 263 0.79 11.00 -23.81
C LYS A 263 0.87 10.18 -25.08
N VAL A 264 0.24 10.63 -26.14
CA VAL A 264 0.45 10.13 -27.50
C VAL A 264 1.04 11.28 -28.27
N SER A 265 2.24 11.12 -28.81
CA SER A 265 2.99 12.25 -29.35
C SER A 265 3.91 11.87 -30.49
N VAL A 266 4.28 12.86 -31.28
CA VAL A 266 5.37 12.80 -32.25
C VAL A 266 6.31 13.98 -32.01
N ALA A 267 7.62 13.77 -32.18
CA ALA A 267 8.59 14.86 -32.21
C ALA A 267 8.79 15.38 -33.65
N LYS A 268 8.65 16.69 -33.82
CA LYS A 268 8.86 17.31 -35.14
C LYS A 268 10.27 17.06 -35.69
N SER A 269 11.25 17.05 -34.79
CA SER A 269 12.65 16.75 -35.09
C SER A 269 12.91 15.31 -35.54
N ASP A 270 11.96 14.41 -35.36
CA ASP A 270 12.05 12.99 -35.78
C ASP A 270 11.19 12.70 -37.02
N CYS A 271 10.40 13.68 -37.48
CA CYS A 271 9.54 13.56 -38.65
C CYS A 271 10.25 14.16 -39.91
N TRP A 272 10.28 13.41 -40.97
CA TRP A 272 10.93 13.85 -42.23
C TRP A 272 10.09 13.54 -43.43
N VAL A 273 10.33 14.30 -44.54
CA VAL A 273 9.71 14.13 -45.85
C VAL A 273 10.76 14.34 -46.94
N LYS A 274 10.78 13.46 -47.95
CA LYS A 274 11.75 13.45 -49.06
C LYS A 274 11.14 13.91 -50.37
N GLY A 275 9.95 13.44 -50.69
CA GLY A 275 9.28 13.64 -51.96
C GLY A 275 8.34 14.83 -52.01
N GLU A 276 7.36 14.75 -52.88
CA GLU A 276 6.31 15.76 -53.00
C GLU A 276 5.43 15.78 -51.77
N LYS A 277 5.05 16.99 -51.34
CA LYS A 277 4.18 17.24 -50.19
C LYS A 277 2.72 17.21 -50.62
N ASP A 278 2.16 16.02 -50.86
CA ASP A 278 0.76 15.88 -51.19
C ASP A 278 -0.10 15.44 -49.96
N ASP A 279 -1.40 15.66 -50.05
CA ASP A 279 -2.34 15.36 -48.97
C ASP A 279 -2.50 13.85 -48.75
N TYR A 280 -2.24 13.03 -49.74
CA TYR A 280 -2.36 11.58 -49.63
C TYR A 280 -1.22 10.99 -48.78
N ILE A 281 0.04 11.42 -49.04
CA ILE A 281 1.19 11.02 -48.23
C ILE A 281 1.03 11.54 -46.81
N LEU A 282 0.57 12.79 -46.63
CA LEU A 282 0.32 13.35 -45.30
C LEU A 282 -0.76 12.56 -44.55
N ASN A 283 -1.83 12.10 -45.26
CA ASN A 283 -2.82 11.23 -44.66
C ASN A 283 -2.22 9.90 -44.20
N HIS A 284 -1.34 9.28 -44.99
CA HIS A 284 -0.66 8.05 -44.59
C HIS A 284 0.08 8.24 -43.26
N GLU A 285 0.89 9.28 -43.15
CA GLU A 285 1.62 9.61 -41.93
C GLU A 285 0.69 9.96 -40.76
N GLN A 286 -0.41 10.66 -40.99
CA GLN A 286 -1.42 10.94 -39.97
C GLN A 286 -2.03 9.63 -39.42
N ARG A 287 -2.22 8.59 -40.26
CA ARG A 287 -2.77 7.31 -39.78
C ARG A 287 -1.84 6.57 -38.85
N HIS A 288 -0.53 6.69 -39.00
CA HIS A 288 0.41 6.19 -38.00
C HIS A 288 0.16 6.83 -36.63
N PHE A 289 -0.05 8.15 -36.59
CA PHE A 289 -0.37 8.85 -35.33
C PHE A 289 -1.75 8.46 -34.78
N ASP A 290 -2.74 8.26 -35.66
CA ASP A 290 -4.09 7.78 -35.27
C ASP A 290 -4.04 6.35 -34.71
N ILE A 291 -3.22 5.44 -35.26
CA ILE A 291 -3.02 4.07 -34.76
C ILE A 291 -2.45 4.07 -33.35
N GLU A 292 -1.45 4.91 -33.07
CA GLU A 292 -0.89 5.05 -31.73
C GLU A 292 -1.94 5.54 -30.72
N LYS A 293 -2.80 6.47 -31.14
CA LYS A 293 -3.93 6.92 -30.32
C LYS A 293 -4.94 5.81 -30.04
N ILE A 294 -5.27 4.98 -31.03
CA ILE A 294 -6.14 3.82 -30.86
C ILE A 294 -5.55 2.86 -29.82
N ALA A 295 -4.27 2.55 -29.89
CA ALA A 295 -3.60 1.69 -28.92
C ALA A 295 -3.71 2.26 -27.50
N ALA A 296 -3.53 3.58 -27.35
CA ALA A 296 -3.70 4.27 -26.08
C ALA A 296 -5.14 4.18 -25.53
N GLU A 297 -6.16 4.31 -26.39
CA GLU A 297 -7.57 4.16 -25.97
C GLU A 297 -7.91 2.72 -25.59
N ARG A 298 -7.42 1.72 -26.32
CA ARG A 298 -7.53 0.31 -25.98
C ARG A 298 -6.90 0.02 -24.62
N TYR A 299 -5.72 0.58 -24.33
CA TYR A 299 -5.06 0.50 -23.04
C TYR A 299 -5.94 1.06 -21.89
N LYS A 300 -6.46 2.28 -22.05
CA LYS A 300 -7.38 2.88 -21.07
C LYS A 300 -8.60 1.98 -20.81
N LYS A 301 -9.25 1.52 -21.89
CA LYS A 301 -10.42 0.62 -21.82
C LYS A 301 -10.10 -0.67 -21.10
N LYS A 302 -8.95 -1.29 -21.38
CA LYS A 302 -8.49 -2.51 -20.73
C LYS A 302 -8.31 -2.30 -19.23
N LEU A 303 -7.59 -1.26 -18.81
CA LEU A 303 -7.38 -0.95 -17.40
C LEU A 303 -8.68 -0.66 -16.64
N LEU A 304 -9.63 0.04 -17.26
CA LEU A 304 -10.95 0.31 -16.65
C LEU A 304 -11.78 -0.96 -16.43
N SER A 305 -11.55 -2.01 -17.20
CA SER A 305 -12.21 -3.32 -17.05
C SER A 305 -11.59 -4.18 -15.94
N MET A 306 -10.43 -3.81 -15.39
CA MET A 306 -9.68 -4.61 -14.42
C MET A 306 -10.02 -4.24 -12.98
N LYS A 307 -10.00 -5.23 -12.09
CA LYS A 307 -9.98 -5.02 -10.65
C LYS A 307 -8.51 -4.97 -10.18
N LEU A 308 -8.00 -3.77 -9.95
CA LEU A 308 -6.61 -3.59 -9.51
C LEU A 308 -6.44 -3.91 -8.02
N PRO A 309 -5.40 -4.66 -7.63
CA PRO A 309 -5.07 -4.90 -6.23
C PRO A 309 -4.53 -3.63 -5.57
N THR A 310 -4.96 -3.36 -4.32
CA THR A 310 -4.55 -2.14 -3.60
C THR A 310 -3.10 -2.16 -3.16
N ASP A 311 -2.53 -3.32 -2.98
CA ASP A 311 -1.15 -3.53 -2.50
C ASP A 311 -0.11 -3.58 -3.62
N ASN A 312 -0.55 -3.75 -4.88
CA ASN A 312 0.33 -3.77 -6.06
C ASN A 312 -0.42 -3.39 -7.34
N PHE A 313 -1.09 -2.24 -7.39
CA PHE A 313 -1.82 -1.80 -8.59
C PHE A 313 -0.88 -1.41 -9.76
N TYR A 314 0.34 -1.01 -9.47
CA TYR A 314 1.34 -0.67 -10.50
C TYR A 314 1.73 -1.86 -11.38
N GLY A 315 1.80 -3.06 -10.81
CA GLY A 315 2.18 -4.26 -11.57
C GLY A 315 1.27 -4.48 -12.79
N PRO A 316 -0.04 -4.65 -12.60
CA PRO A 316 -0.98 -4.78 -13.72
C PRO A 316 -0.99 -3.59 -14.67
N ILE A 317 -0.89 -2.35 -14.18
CA ILE A 317 -0.83 -1.15 -15.03
C ILE A 317 0.37 -1.22 -15.98
N ASN A 318 1.55 -1.56 -15.46
CA ASN A 318 2.77 -1.66 -16.28
C ASN A 318 2.72 -2.83 -17.26
N VAL A 319 2.16 -3.98 -16.88
CA VAL A 319 2.00 -5.12 -17.78
C VAL A 319 1.11 -4.74 -18.97
N GLU A 320 -0.06 -4.16 -18.71
CA GLU A 320 -0.96 -3.73 -19.77
C GLU A 320 -0.37 -2.60 -20.65
N TYR A 321 0.47 -1.74 -20.07
CA TYR A 321 1.20 -0.74 -20.85
C TYR A 321 2.18 -1.39 -21.85
N LEU A 322 2.94 -2.39 -21.42
CA LEU A 322 3.83 -3.12 -22.30
C LEU A 322 3.07 -3.87 -23.40
N GLU A 323 1.91 -4.45 -23.09
CA GLU A 323 1.06 -5.07 -24.09
C GLU A 323 0.50 -4.04 -25.08
N ALA A 324 0.11 -2.85 -24.62
CA ALA A 324 -0.35 -1.77 -25.50
C ALA A 324 0.75 -1.29 -26.47
N LEU A 325 2.01 -1.19 -26.01
CA LEU A 325 3.14 -0.88 -26.89
C LEU A 325 3.38 -1.97 -27.95
N ARG A 326 3.22 -3.24 -27.59
CA ARG A 326 3.32 -4.36 -28.54
C ARG A 326 2.18 -4.32 -29.57
N ASP A 327 0.97 -4.03 -29.11
CA ASP A 327 -0.19 -3.90 -29.99
C ASP A 327 -0.01 -2.73 -30.97
N ALA A 328 0.42 -1.56 -30.48
CA ALA A 328 0.74 -0.42 -31.35
C ALA A 328 1.78 -0.81 -32.41
N THR A 329 2.90 -1.39 -32.00
CA THR A 329 3.96 -1.83 -32.93
C THR A 329 3.44 -2.83 -33.97
N ARG A 330 2.57 -3.77 -33.57
CA ARG A 330 1.97 -4.75 -34.47
C ARG A 330 1.05 -4.06 -35.50
N MET A 331 0.19 -3.15 -35.04
CA MET A 331 -0.73 -2.41 -35.90
C MET A 331 0.02 -1.52 -36.91
N GLN A 332 1.06 -0.81 -36.45
CA GLN A 332 1.92 0.00 -37.34
C GLN A 332 2.52 -0.85 -38.45
N LYS A 333 3.16 -1.96 -38.12
CA LYS A 333 3.75 -2.89 -39.11
C LYS A 333 2.73 -3.49 -40.05
N GLN A 334 1.54 -3.83 -39.55
CA GLN A 334 0.46 -4.38 -40.38
C GLN A 334 -0.05 -3.33 -41.36
N TYR A 335 -0.26 -2.10 -40.88
CA TYR A 335 -0.67 -0.98 -41.69
C TYR A 335 0.31 -0.73 -42.86
N ASP A 336 1.60 -0.62 -42.58
CA ASP A 336 2.64 -0.43 -43.60
C ASP A 336 2.70 -1.60 -44.60
N ALA A 337 2.66 -2.83 -44.08
CA ALA A 337 2.72 -4.01 -44.94
C ALA A 337 1.51 -4.12 -45.89
N GLU A 338 0.31 -3.85 -45.41
CA GLU A 338 -0.93 -3.97 -46.17
C GLU A 338 -1.09 -2.81 -47.17
N THR A 339 -0.71 -1.59 -46.77
CA THR A 339 -0.75 -0.41 -47.63
C THR A 339 0.47 -0.29 -48.53
N ARG A 340 1.49 -1.16 -48.37
CA ARG A 340 2.80 -1.06 -49.01
C ARG A 340 3.42 0.33 -48.83
N HIS A 341 3.42 0.82 -47.59
CA HIS A 341 3.85 2.17 -47.23
C HIS A 341 3.12 3.28 -48.03
N GLY A 342 1.79 3.12 -48.19
CA GLY A 342 0.94 4.07 -48.88
C GLY A 342 0.85 3.86 -50.42
N GLU A 343 1.58 2.95 -51.03
CA GLU A 343 1.50 2.69 -52.47
C GLU A 343 0.17 2.04 -52.86
N ASP A 344 -0.42 1.18 -52.03
CA ASP A 344 -1.71 0.54 -52.26
C ASP A 344 -2.87 1.43 -51.80
N ARG A 345 -3.42 2.21 -52.73
CA ARG A 345 -4.52 3.16 -52.47
C ARG A 345 -5.83 2.48 -52.02
N VAL A 346 -6.07 1.25 -52.46
CA VAL A 346 -7.28 0.51 -52.06
C VAL A 346 -7.19 0.06 -50.61
N ALA A 347 -6.05 -0.52 -50.26
CA ALA A 347 -5.76 -0.89 -48.87
C ALA A 347 -5.74 0.35 -47.97
N GLN A 348 -5.14 1.45 -48.39
CA GLN A 348 -5.15 2.72 -47.66
C GLN A 348 -6.57 3.22 -47.36
N THR A 349 -7.48 3.15 -48.33
CA THR A 349 -8.86 3.58 -48.16
C THR A 349 -9.55 2.73 -47.06
N LYS A 350 -9.37 1.41 -47.10
CA LYS A 350 -9.91 0.50 -46.08
C LYS A 350 -9.39 0.81 -44.68
N TRP A 351 -8.09 0.99 -44.56
CA TRP A 351 -7.48 1.36 -43.29
C TRP A 351 -7.98 2.70 -42.79
N ASN A 352 -8.17 3.69 -43.64
CA ASN A 352 -8.75 4.98 -43.26
C ASN A 352 -10.13 4.81 -42.66
N GLU A 353 -11.00 4.00 -43.27
CA GLU A 353 -12.35 3.73 -42.77
C GLU A 353 -12.33 3.00 -41.40
N GLU A 354 -11.47 1.99 -41.25
CA GLU A 354 -11.34 1.23 -39.99
C GLU A 354 -10.80 2.10 -38.86
N ILE A 355 -9.76 2.90 -39.09
CA ILE A 355 -9.16 3.82 -38.13
C ILE A 355 -10.19 4.89 -37.73
N ASP A 356 -10.87 5.52 -38.66
CA ASP A 356 -11.85 6.56 -38.39
C ASP A 356 -13.05 5.99 -37.59
N LYS A 357 -13.50 4.78 -37.93
CA LYS A 357 -14.54 4.07 -37.17
C LYS A 357 -14.11 3.85 -35.72
N GLU A 358 -12.92 3.32 -35.50
CA GLU A 358 -12.44 3.01 -34.15
C GLU A 358 -12.21 4.28 -33.30
N LEU A 359 -11.62 5.33 -33.90
CA LEU A 359 -11.48 6.63 -33.23
C LEU A 359 -12.83 7.24 -32.84
N LYS A 360 -13.86 7.04 -33.69
CA LYS A 360 -15.23 7.48 -33.37
C LYS A 360 -15.84 6.64 -32.25
N GLU A 361 -15.65 5.33 -32.23
CA GLU A 361 -16.11 4.45 -31.14
C GLU A 361 -15.49 4.82 -29.78
N PHE A 362 -14.27 5.30 -29.77
CA PHE A 362 -13.60 5.84 -28.57
C PHE A 362 -13.97 7.30 -28.27
N GLY A 363 -14.77 7.96 -29.12
CA GLY A 363 -15.14 9.36 -28.93
C GLY A 363 -13.98 10.35 -29.14
N VAL A 364 -12.91 9.94 -29.80
CA VAL A 364 -11.74 10.78 -30.13
C VAL A 364 -12.06 11.70 -31.30
N LYS A 365 -12.74 11.20 -32.31
CA LYS A 365 -13.30 11.95 -33.46
C LYS A 365 -14.80 11.95 -33.41
N LYS A 366 -15.44 12.98 -33.97
CA LYS A 366 -16.93 13.06 -34.07
C LYS A 366 -17.46 12.29 -35.29
#